data_f8c70b2fa59855d562a90b72aac7fc76
#
_entry.id   f8c70b2fa59855d562a90b72aac7fc76
#
_cell.length_a   1.000
_cell.length_b   1.000
_cell.length_c   1.000
_cell.angle_alpha   90.00
_cell.angle_beta   90.00
_cell.angle_gamma   90.00
#
_symmetry.space_group_name_H-M   'P 1'
#
loop_
_entity.id
_entity.type
_entity.pdbx_description
1 polymer ?
#
loop_
_entity_poly.entity_id
_entity_poly.type
_entity_poly.pdbx_seq_one_letter_code
_entity_poly.pdbx_strand_id
1 'polypeptide(L)'
;MAEHRIKDICNSNARSVKGLNKDIEIQYLETSDLTCGECSNLQPILLKNAPSRAQRLLSSDTIVYSMVRPNLCHYGYFENPPQNLVVSTGFLTLNLKPQYIGIIDPHFVYLLLTQPWLTQYLHTIAQNAVSSYPSLNPSDVECLCFEFPDFEIQRRFADLFFKIDRKIALNREINRNLEAMARQLYD
;
A
#
# COMPACT_ATOMS: atom_id res chain seq x y z
N MET A 1 -15.54 -21.89 -1.41
CA MET A 1 -14.55 -20.87 -1.01
C MET A 1 -13.24 -21.58 -0.74
N ALA A 2 -12.13 -21.05 -1.20
CA ALA A 2 -10.80 -21.62 -0.99
C ALA A 2 -10.05 -20.77 0.04
N GLU A 3 -9.40 -21.43 0.99
CA GLU A 3 -8.60 -20.75 2.02
C GLU A 3 -7.14 -20.66 1.54
N HIS A 4 -6.57 -19.45 1.61
CA HIS A 4 -5.19 -19.20 1.21
C HIS A 4 -4.48 -18.28 2.20
N ARG A 5 -3.19 -18.53 2.42
CA ARG A 5 -2.31 -17.61 3.14
C ARG A 5 -1.76 -16.56 2.17
N ILE A 6 -1.52 -15.36 2.67
CA ILE A 6 -0.93 -14.28 1.86
C ILE A 6 0.38 -14.73 1.19
N LYS A 7 1.28 -15.41 1.91
CA LYS A 7 2.55 -15.92 1.33
C LYS A 7 2.37 -16.94 0.21
N ASP A 8 1.24 -17.65 0.19
CA ASP A 8 0.98 -18.66 -0.83
C ASP A 8 0.53 -18.01 -2.14
N ILE A 9 -0.20 -16.89 -2.05
CA ILE A 9 -0.78 -16.17 -3.19
C ILE A 9 0.02 -14.95 -3.63
N CYS A 10 0.83 -14.35 -2.76
CA CYS A 10 1.61 -13.16 -3.06
C CYS A 10 3.12 -13.39 -2.96
N ASN A 11 3.87 -12.64 -3.76
CA ASN A 11 5.30 -12.43 -3.61
C ASN A 11 5.52 -11.17 -2.77
N SER A 12 6.32 -11.29 -1.72
CA SER A 12 6.68 -10.18 -0.84
C SER A 12 7.98 -9.54 -1.30
N ASN A 13 8.01 -8.19 -1.36
CA ASN A 13 9.22 -7.42 -1.64
C ASN A 13 9.98 -7.86 -2.92
N ALA A 14 9.22 -8.20 -3.96
CA ALA A 14 9.73 -8.85 -5.16
C ALA A 14 10.72 -7.99 -5.96
N ARG A 15 10.62 -6.67 -5.88
CA ARG A 15 11.46 -5.75 -6.65
C ARG A 15 12.23 -4.79 -5.75
N SER A 16 13.46 -4.53 -6.15
CA SER A 16 14.39 -3.65 -5.41
C SER A 16 15.15 -2.75 -6.37
N VAL A 17 15.62 -1.61 -5.88
CA VAL A 17 16.53 -0.72 -6.60
C VAL A 17 17.95 -1.29 -6.72
N LYS A 18 18.23 -2.45 -6.13
CA LYS A 18 19.54 -3.09 -6.17
C LYS A 18 19.94 -3.40 -7.62
N GLY A 19 21.08 -2.87 -8.04
CA GLY A 19 21.59 -3.03 -9.40
C GLY A 19 21.15 -1.94 -10.40
N LEU A 20 20.31 -0.99 -9.98
CA LEU A 20 19.99 0.16 -10.81
C LEU A 20 21.14 1.17 -10.81
N ASN A 21 21.21 1.96 -11.90
CA ASN A 21 22.12 3.09 -11.96
C ASN A 21 21.74 4.12 -10.88
N LYS A 22 22.72 4.55 -10.08
CA LYS A 22 22.51 5.49 -8.98
C LYS A 22 22.23 6.93 -9.43
N ASP A 23 22.49 7.26 -10.69
CA ASP A 23 22.23 8.58 -11.27
C ASP A 23 20.84 8.73 -11.87
N ILE A 24 19.96 7.72 -11.73
CA ILE A 24 18.57 7.84 -12.14
C ILE A 24 17.76 8.67 -11.13
N GLU A 25 16.78 9.41 -11.62
CA GLU A 25 15.79 10.07 -10.81
C GLU A 25 14.68 9.07 -10.44
N ILE A 26 14.36 9.00 -9.16
CA ILE A 26 13.26 8.22 -8.59
C ILE A 26 12.24 9.13 -7.95
N GLN A 27 11.01 8.66 -7.84
CA GLN A 27 10.01 9.24 -6.95
C GLN A 27 10.03 8.44 -5.65
N TYR A 28 10.39 9.10 -4.54
CA TYR A 28 10.48 8.44 -3.25
C TYR A 28 9.23 8.68 -2.40
N LEU A 29 8.69 7.61 -1.85
CA LEU A 29 7.57 7.61 -0.93
C LEU A 29 8.02 7.08 0.44
N GLU A 30 8.02 7.97 1.43
CA GLU A 30 8.27 7.62 2.82
C GLU A 30 6.99 7.04 3.47
N THR A 31 7.15 6.34 4.58
CA THR A 31 6.04 5.69 5.29
C THR A 31 4.96 6.68 5.74
N SER A 32 5.38 7.85 6.23
CA SER A 32 4.48 8.93 6.68
C SER A 32 3.70 9.62 5.57
N ASP A 33 4.15 9.49 4.34
CA ASP A 33 3.55 10.19 3.18
C ASP A 33 2.45 9.36 2.49
N LEU A 34 2.12 8.19 3.04
CA LEU A 34 1.03 7.34 2.58
C LEU A 34 0.06 7.08 3.73
N THR A 35 -1.21 7.44 3.60
CA THR A 35 -2.24 7.16 4.60
C THR A 35 -3.55 6.81 3.93
N CYS A 36 -4.12 5.64 4.25
CA CYS A 36 -5.39 5.16 3.68
C CYS A 36 -5.45 5.27 2.15
N GLY A 37 -4.37 4.92 1.45
CA GLY A 37 -4.28 4.99 -0.01
C GLY A 37 -3.96 6.38 -0.59
N GLU A 38 -3.94 7.43 0.22
CA GLU A 38 -3.60 8.79 -0.23
C GLU A 38 -2.11 9.08 -0.05
N CYS A 39 -1.44 9.46 -1.14
CA CYS A 39 -0.06 9.94 -1.12
C CYS A 39 -0.03 11.46 -0.92
N SER A 40 0.61 11.94 0.13
CA SER A 40 0.72 13.37 0.42
C SER A 40 1.92 14.04 -0.21
N ASN A 41 3.01 13.32 -0.39
CA ASN A 41 4.26 13.89 -0.88
C ASN A 41 5.10 12.82 -1.62
N LEU A 42 5.27 13.01 -2.92
CA LEU A 42 6.20 12.23 -3.74
C LEU A 42 7.37 13.13 -4.10
N GLN A 43 8.55 12.80 -3.60
CA GLN A 43 9.74 13.61 -3.81
C GLN A 43 10.58 13.07 -4.96
N PRO A 44 10.79 13.83 -6.04
CA PRO A 44 11.79 13.50 -7.04
C PRO A 44 13.19 13.64 -6.44
N ILE A 45 13.98 12.59 -6.49
CA ILE A 45 15.34 12.58 -5.95
C ILE A 45 16.23 11.65 -6.78
N LEU A 46 17.50 11.98 -6.93
CA LEU A 46 18.46 11.04 -7.49
C LEU A 46 18.68 9.86 -6.54
N LEU A 47 18.69 8.65 -7.05
CA LEU A 47 18.83 7.43 -6.25
C LEU A 47 20.07 7.45 -5.34
N LYS A 48 21.18 8.05 -5.79
CA LYS A 48 22.40 8.22 -4.97
C LYS A 48 22.22 9.11 -3.74
N ASN A 49 21.27 10.04 -3.80
CA ASN A 49 20.96 10.99 -2.71
C ASN A 49 19.77 10.54 -1.87
N ALA A 50 19.08 9.44 -2.27
CA ALA A 50 17.92 8.94 -1.57
C ALA A 50 18.31 8.33 -0.20
N PRO A 51 17.42 8.37 0.79
CA PRO A 51 17.63 7.69 2.06
C PRO A 51 17.97 6.22 1.87
N SER A 52 18.79 5.66 2.76
CA SER A 52 19.17 4.23 2.70
C SER A 52 17.97 3.27 2.70
N ARG A 53 16.82 3.73 3.19
CA ARG A 53 15.54 3.00 3.19
C ARG A 53 14.82 3.01 1.84
N ALA A 54 15.20 3.83 0.87
CA ALA A 54 14.63 3.87 -0.47
C ALA A 54 15.07 2.63 -1.27
N GLN A 55 14.46 1.47 -1.02
CA GLN A 55 14.93 0.20 -1.55
C GLN A 55 13.90 -0.59 -2.36
N ARG A 56 12.60 -0.34 -2.14
CA ARG A 56 11.55 -1.18 -2.74
C ARG A 56 10.96 -0.51 -3.96
N LEU A 57 11.16 -1.11 -5.12
CA LEU A 57 10.61 -0.64 -6.39
C LEU A 57 9.23 -1.26 -6.60
N LEU A 58 8.24 -0.45 -6.95
CA LEU A 58 6.89 -0.94 -7.23
C LEU A 58 6.76 -1.47 -8.66
N SER A 59 5.77 -2.32 -8.85
CA SER A 59 5.25 -2.76 -10.15
C SER A 59 3.74 -2.57 -10.18
N SER A 60 3.11 -2.89 -11.31
CA SER A 60 1.64 -2.87 -11.38
C SER A 60 1.03 -3.78 -10.32
N ASP A 61 -0.15 -3.39 -9.86
CA ASP A 61 -0.94 -4.15 -8.88
C ASP A 61 -0.19 -4.47 -7.58
N THR A 62 0.59 -3.50 -7.09
CA THR A 62 1.31 -3.66 -5.83
C THR A 62 0.49 -3.15 -4.65
N ILE A 63 0.28 -4.00 -3.65
CA ILE A 63 -0.19 -3.60 -2.33
C ILE A 63 1.02 -3.18 -1.50
N VAL A 64 0.94 -2.01 -0.87
CA VAL A 64 1.95 -1.47 0.02
C VAL A 64 1.36 -1.38 1.42
N TYR A 65 1.99 -2.01 2.41
CA TYR A 65 1.51 -2.07 3.79
C TYR A 65 2.63 -1.73 4.78
N SER A 66 2.40 -0.77 5.68
CA SER A 66 3.41 -0.39 6.65
C SER A 66 3.63 -1.46 7.70
N MET A 67 4.89 -1.79 7.92
CA MET A 67 5.34 -2.69 8.97
C MET A 67 5.55 -1.98 10.31
N VAL A 68 5.41 -0.65 10.34
CA VAL A 68 5.61 0.18 11.53
C VAL A 68 4.30 0.88 11.89
N ARG A 69 3.88 0.76 13.15
CA ARG A 69 2.66 1.39 13.68
C ARG A 69 1.43 1.17 12.79
N PRO A 70 0.95 -0.07 12.64
CA PRO A 70 -0.18 -0.39 11.75
C PRO A 70 -1.44 0.47 11.98
N ASN A 71 -1.65 0.93 13.22
CA ASN A 71 -2.75 1.81 13.60
C ASN A 71 -2.77 3.17 12.88
N LEU A 72 -1.65 3.58 12.27
CA LEU A 72 -1.59 4.82 11.47
C LEU A 72 -2.11 4.63 10.05
N CYS A 73 -2.50 3.40 9.67
CA CYS A 73 -3.12 3.08 8.38
C CYS A 73 -2.27 3.51 7.17
N HIS A 74 -0.94 3.39 7.29
CA HIS A 74 -0.03 3.66 6.18
C HIS A 74 -0.01 2.48 5.22
N TYR A 75 -1.01 2.41 4.36
CA TYR A 75 -1.16 1.39 3.34
C TYR A 75 -1.77 1.99 2.07
N GLY A 76 -1.55 1.34 0.93
CA GLY A 76 -2.11 1.76 -0.35
C GLY A 76 -2.06 0.64 -1.40
N TYR A 77 -2.84 0.81 -2.44
CA TYR A 77 -2.84 -0.03 -3.63
C TYR A 77 -2.40 0.79 -4.84
N PHE A 78 -1.43 0.29 -5.57
CA PHE A 78 -0.84 0.94 -6.73
C PHE A 78 -1.09 0.09 -7.99
N GLU A 79 -2.18 0.41 -8.70
CA GLU A 79 -2.57 -0.29 -9.93
C GLU A 79 -1.53 -0.07 -11.03
N ASN A 80 -1.21 1.19 -11.32
CA ASN A 80 -0.24 1.58 -12.35
C ASN A 80 0.74 2.63 -11.81
N PRO A 81 1.66 2.27 -10.90
CA PRO A 81 2.62 3.22 -10.36
C PRO A 81 3.60 3.70 -11.43
N PRO A 82 4.15 4.91 -11.30
CA PRO A 82 5.31 5.31 -12.10
C PRO A 82 6.44 4.27 -12.00
N GLN A 83 7.12 3.98 -13.11
CA GLN A 83 8.17 2.95 -13.15
C GLN A 83 9.35 3.23 -12.22
N ASN A 84 9.56 4.49 -11.85
CA ASN A 84 10.60 4.95 -10.94
C ASN A 84 10.07 5.19 -9.50
N LEU A 85 8.87 4.70 -9.16
CA LEU A 85 8.33 4.85 -7.80
C LEU A 85 9.02 3.85 -6.86
N VAL A 86 9.71 4.41 -5.88
CA VAL A 86 10.45 3.66 -4.85
C VAL A 86 9.87 3.98 -3.48
N VAL A 87 9.58 2.96 -2.71
CA VAL A 87 9.06 3.12 -1.36
C VAL A 87 10.07 2.68 -0.31
N SER A 88 9.87 3.18 0.92
CA SER A 88 10.70 2.88 2.09
C SER A 88 10.69 1.38 2.44
N THR A 89 11.79 0.87 2.99
CA THR A 89 11.85 -0.49 3.59
C THR A 89 10.91 -0.67 4.79
N GLY A 90 10.35 0.41 5.33
CA GLY A 90 9.30 0.35 6.34
C GLY A 90 7.98 -0.21 5.81
N PHE A 91 7.81 -0.32 4.50
CA PHE A 91 6.68 -0.99 3.89
C PHE A 91 7.00 -2.44 3.53
N LEU A 92 6.02 -3.31 3.62
CA LEU A 92 5.92 -4.58 2.91
C LEU A 92 5.23 -4.31 1.59
N THR A 93 5.81 -4.78 0.48
CA THR A 93 5.18 -4.75 -0.84
C THR A 93 4.73 -6.15 -1.21
N LEU A 94 3.48 -6.29 -1.68
CA LEU A 94 2.87 -7.56 -2.04
C LEU A 94 2.37 -7.49 -3.48
N ASN A 95 2.75 -8.47 -4.28
CA ASN A 95 2.26 -8.66 -5.65
C ASN A 95 1.69 -10.06 -5.79
N LEU A 96 0.54 -10.18 -6.42
CA LEU A 96 -0.07 -11.48 -6.69
C LEU A 96 0.87 -12.35 -7.55
N LYS A 97 0.99 -13.63 -7.20
CA LYS A 97 1.77 -14.58 -7.99
C LYS A 97 1.03 -14.90 -9.32
N PRO A 98 1.77 -15.10 -10.44
CA PRO A 98 1.17 -15.30 -11.75
C PRO A 98 0.10 -16.39 -11.82
N GLN A 99 0.27 -17.49 -11.07
CA GLN A 99 -0.67 -18.60 -11.07
C GLN A 99 -2.04 -18.30 -10.43
N TYR A 100 -2.16 -17.19 -9.72
CA TYR A 100 -3.42 -16.75 -9.09
C TYR A 100 -4.13 -15.63 -9.85
N ILE A 101 -3.55 -15.15 -10.96
CA ILE A 101 -4.19 -14.17 -11.84
C ILE A 101 -5.47 -14.79 -12.42
N GLY A 102 -6.60 -14.09 -12.27
CA GLY A 102 -7.92 -14.57 -12.68
C GLY A 102 -8.60 -15.53 -11.69
N ILE A 103 -7.93 -15.87 -10.58
CA ILE A 103 -8.48 -16.66 -9.47
C ILE A 103 -8.69 -15.77 -8.25
N ILE A 104 -7.72 -14.89 -7.99
CA ILE A 104 -7.75 -13.94 -6.88
C ILE A 104 -7.62 -12.53 -7.46
N ASP A 105 -8.44 -11.62 -6.95
CA ASP A 105 -8.42 -10.21 -7.31
C ASP A 105 -7.48 -9.47 -6.34
N PRO A 106 -6.43 -8.76 -6.83
CA PRO A 106 -5.49 -8.06 -5.95
C PRO A 106 -6.13 -6.90 -5.18
N HIS A 107 -7.17 -6.24 -5.72
CA HIS A 107 -7.92 -5.23 -4.99
C HIS A 107 -8.69 -5.85 -3.82
N PHE A 108 -9.23 -7.06 -4.01
CA PHE A 108 -9.91 -7.79 -2.94
C PHE A 108 -8.94 -8.16 -1.81
N VAL A 109 -7.71 -8.58 -2.15
CA VAL A 109 -6.64 -8.82 -1.16
C VAL A 109 -6.33 -7.54 -0.38
N TYR A 110 -6.23 -6.39 -1.07
CA TYR A 110 -6.03 -5.10 -0.43
C TYR A 110 -7.17 -4.76 0.54
N LEU A 111 -8.44 -4.96 0.15
CA LEU A 111 -9.59 -4.74 1.02
C LEU A 111 -9.56 -5.63 2.27
N LEU A 112 -9.16 -6.89 2.14
CA LEU A 112 -9.01 -7.80 3.29
C LEU A 112 -7.94 -7.30 4.24
N LEU A 113 -6.77 -6.91 3.74
CA LEU A 113 -5.63 -6.46 4.54
C LEU A 113 -5.89 -5.11 5.25
N THR A 114 -6.79 -4.29 4.74
CA THR A 114 -7.09 -2.96 5.29
C THR A 114 -8.34 -2.90 6.16
N GLN A 115 -8.91 -4.06 6.50
CA GLN A 115 -10.05 -4.12 7.43
C GLN A 115 -9.69 -3.56 8.82
N PRO A 116 -10.56 -2.75 9.45
CA PRO A 116 -10.27 -2.13 10.75
C PRO A 116 -9.92 -3.15 11.85
N TRP A 117 -10.63 -4.27 11.90
CA TRP A 117 -10.36 -5.33 12.87
C TRP A 117 -8.96 -5.94 12.68
N LEU A 118 -8.51 -6.11 11.43
CA LEU A 118 -7.20 -6.66 11.12
C LEU A 118 -6.09 -5.65 11.45
N THR A 119 -6.31 -4.37 11.13
CA THR A 119 -5.41 -3.29 11.52
C THR A 119 -5.20 -3.26 13.04
N GLN A 120 -6.28 -3.40 13.82
CA GLN A 120 -6.20 -3.48 15.28
C GLN A 120 -5.48 -4.73 15.76
N TYR A 121 -5.75 -5.88 15.16
CA TYR A 121 -5.07 -7.14 15.47
C TYR A 121 -3.55 -7.04 15.21
N LEU A 122 -3.15 -6.57 14.04
CA LEU A 122 -1.74 -6.37 13.68
C LEU A 122 -1.08 -5.31 14.57
N HIS A 123 -1.81 -4.27 14.98
CA HIS A 123 -1.29 -3.28 15.93
C HIS A 123 -0.99 -3.93 17.29
N THR A 124 -1.85 -4.80 17.78
CA THR A 124 -1.61 -5.54 19.02
C THR A 124 -0.37 -6.43 18.93
N ILE A 125 -0.18 -7.13 17.80
CA ILE A 125 1.05 -7.91 17.54
C ILE A 125 2.28 -7.00 17.58
N ALA A 126 2.23 -5.86 16.89
CA ALA A 126 3.34 -4.92 16.83
C ALA A 126 3.71 -4.33 18.20
N GLN A 127 2.73 -4.09 19.08
CA GLN A 127 2.97 -3.62 20.44
C GLN A 127 3.68 -4.64 21.34
N ASN A 128 3.45 -5.93 21.08
CA ASN A 128 4.09 -7.03 21.83
C ASN A 128 5.52 -7.33 21.33
N ALA A 129 5.96 -6.73 20.23
CA ALA A 129 7.32 -6.88 19.74
C ALA A 129 8.31 -6.16 20.67
N VAL A 130 9.45 -6.79 20.93
CA VAL A 130 10.50 -6.31 21.86
C VAL A 130 11.31 -5.12 21.29
N SER A 131 10.73 -4.31 20.42
CA SER A 131 11.40 -3.17 19.80
C SER A 131 10.95 -1.85 20.40
N SER A 132 11.83 -0.83 20.33
CA SER A 132 11.54 0.54 20.81
C SER A 132 10.35 1.19 20.07
N TYR A 133 9.94 0.63 18.94
CA TYR A 133 8.79 1.06 18.16
C TYR A 133 7.91 -0.13 17.82
N PRO A 134 6.56 -0.01 17.92
CA PRO A 134 5.63 -1.04 17.48
C PRO A 134 5.88 -1.39 16.01
N SER A 135 6.39 -2.59 15.76
CA SER A 135 6.73 -3.04 14.40
C SER A 135 6.33 -4.50 14.18
N LEU A 136 5.94 -4.80 12.95
CA LEU A 136 5.62 -6.14 12.47
C LEU A 136 6.82 -6.77 11.78
N ASN A 137 6.90 -8.08 11.81
CA ASN A 137 7.72 -8.85 10.88
C ASN A 137 6.91 -9.16 9.61
N PRO A 138 7.54 -9.28 8.45
CA PRO A 138 6.84 -9.67 7.22
C PRO A 138 5.97 -10.93 7.39
N SER A 139 6.43 -11.90 8.18
CA SER A 139 5.70 -13.14 8.49
C SER A 139 4.36 -12.91 9.17
N ASP A 140 4.20 -11.81 9.94
CA ASP A 140 2.94 -11.51 10.65
C ASP A 140 1.82 -11.19 9.65
N VAL A 141 2.14 -10.60 8.50
CA VAL A 141 1.20 -10.37 7.39
C VAL A 141 1.15 -11.58 6.45
N GLU A 142 2.28 -12.17 6.11
CA GLU A 142 2.41 -13.29 5.18
C GLU A 142 1.68 -14.55 5.63
N CYS A 143 1.59 -14.78 6.94
CA CYS A 143 0.90 -15.93 7.52
C CYS A 143 -0.61 -15.71 7.72
N LEU A 144 -1.13 -14.52 7.48
CA LEU A 144 -2.58 -14.29 7.50
C LEU A 144 -3.27 -15.20 6.49
N CYS A 145 -4.36 -15.80 6.92
CA CYS A 145 -5.15 -16.74 6.15
C CYS A 145 -6.55 -16.20 5.93
N PHE A 146 -7.04 -16.25 4.69
CA PHE A 146 -8.35 -15.74 4.32
C PHE A 146 -9.08 -16.74 3.43
N GLU A 147 -10.40 -16.75 3.58
CA GLU A 147 -11.28 -17.42 2.63
C GLU A 147 -11.59 -16.49 1.46
N PHE A 148 -11.44 -17.03 0.25
CA PHE A 148 -11.72 -16.30 -0.99
C PHE A 148 -13.00 -16.85 -1.65
N PRO A 149 -14.02 -16.01 -1.88
CA PRO A 149 -15.17 -16.39 -2.69
C PRO A 149 -14.78 -16.52 -4.17
N ASP A 150 -15.74 -16.88 -5.02
CA ASP A 150 -15.52 -16.93 -6.46
C ASP A 150 -15.01 -15.58 -6.99
N PHE A 151 -14.15 -15.62 -8.00
CA PHE A 151 -13.46 -14.45 -8.57
C PHE A 151 -14.43 -13.31 -8.94
N GLU A 152 -15.58 -13.63 -9.52
CA GLU A 152 -16.59 -12.63 -9.87
C GLU A 152 -17.16 -11.91 -8.66
N ILE A 153 -17.29 -12.59 -7.54
CA ILE A 153 -17.74 -11.98 -6.27
C ILE A 153 -16.65 -11.07 -5.74
N GLN A 154 -15.38 -11.53 -5.71
CA GLN A 154 -14.24 -10.72 -5.30
C GLN A 154 -14.19 -9.41 -6.09
N ARG A 155 -14.28 -9.51 -7.42
CA ARG A 155 -14.23 -8.38 -8.34
C ARG A 155 -15.36 -7.38 -8.11
N ARG A 156 -16.60 -7.86 -7.93
CA ARG A 156 -17.76 -6.99 -7.65
C ARG A 156 -17.58 -6.19 -6.36
N PHE A 157 -17.08 -6.83 -5.30
CA PHE A 157 -16.79 -6.15 -4.04
C PHE A 157 -15.66 -5.14 -4.23
N ALA A 158 -14.55 -5.53 -4.83
CA ALA A 158 -13.43 -4.67 -5.11
C ALA A 158 -13.86 -3.42 -5.91
N ASP A 159 -14.54 -3.60 -7.03
CA ASP A 159 -15.05 -2.52 -7.86
C ASP A 159 -15.95 -1.54 -7.10
N LEU A 160 -16.83 -2.06 -6.23
CA LEU A 160 -17.74 -1.23 -5.44
C LEU A 160 -16.97 -0.33 -4.48
N PHE A 161 -16.05 -0.91 -3.69
CA PHE A 161 -15.27 -0.16 -2.71
C PHE A 161 -14.34 0.85 -3.38
N PHE A 162 -13.66 0.48 -4.46
CA PHE A 162 -12.82 1.42 -5.20
C PHE A 162 -13.59 2.59 -5.82
N LYS A 163 -14.81 2.36 -6.30
CA LYS A 163 -15.69 3.44 -6.76
C LYS A 163 -16.06 4.40 -5.63
N ILE A 164 -16.30 3.87 -4.43
CA ILE A 164 -16.60 4.68 -3.24
C ILE A 164 -15.36 5.49 -2.85
N ASP A 165 -14.20 4.88 -2.74
CA ASP A 165 -12.96 5.55 -2.37
C ASP A 165 -12.59 6.63 -3.38
N ARG A 166 -12.73 6.35 -4.68
CA ARG A 166 -12.52 7.33 -5.75
C ARG A 166 -13.48 8.52 -5.63
N LYS A 167 -14.75 8.26 -5.29
CA LYS A 167 -15.73 9.33 -5.06
C LYS A 167 -15.39 10.17 -3.84
N ILE A 168 -14.92 9.55 -2.76
CA ILE A 168 -14.45 10.25 -1.55
C ILE A 168 -13.25 11.14 -1.90
N ALA A 169 -12.25 10.61 -2.62
CA ALA A 169 -11.07 11.37 -3.04
C ALA A 169 -11.46 12.59 -3.92
N LEU A 170 -12.34 12.37 -4.89
CA LEU A 170 -12.85 13.46 -5.75
C LEU A 170 -13.59 14.54 -4.95
N ASN A 171 -14.45 14.16 -4.03
CA ASN A 171 -15.17 15.11 -3.18
C ASN A 171 -14.20 15.92 -2.29
N ARG A 172 -13.16 15.30 -1.76
CA ARG A 172 -12.10 16.00 -1.00
C ARG A 172 -11.35 17.01 -1.87
N GLU A 173 -11.05 16.66 -3.10
CA GLU A 173 -10.41 17.57 -4.07
C GLU A 173 -11.31 18.76 -4.39
N ILE A 174 -12.59 18.51 -4.67
CA ILE A 174 -13.59 19.56 -4.90
C ILE A 174 -13.66 20.51 -3.71
N ASN A 175 -13.74 19.99 -2.48
CA ASN A 175 -13.80 20.81 -1.27
C ASN A 175 -12.55 21.68 -1.12
N ARG A 176 -11.35 21.13 -1.33
CA ARG A 176 -10.09 21.91 -1.31
C ARG A 176 -10.10 23.06 -2.33
N ASN A 177 -10.59 22.78 -3.54
CA ASN A 177 -10.66 23.79 -4.59
C ASN A 177 -11.69 24.89 -4.24
N LEU A 178 -12.85 24.51 -3.71
CA LEU A 178 -13.86 25.47 -3.25
C LEU A 178 -13.35 26.35 -2.10
N GLU A 179 -12.64 25.77 -1.13
CA GLU A 179 -12.01 26.52 -0.04
C GLU A 179 -10.95 27.49 -0.55
N ALA A 180 -10.13 27.08 -1.52
CA ALA A 180 -9.13 27.94 -2.14
C ALA A 180 -9.78 29.12 -2.90
N MET A 181 -10.84 28.84 -3.67
CA MET A 181 -11.61 29.88 -4.37
C MET A 181 -12.29 30.84 -3.39
N ALA A 182 -12.88 30.33 -2.30
CA ALA A 182 -13.49 31.17 -1.28
C ALA A 182 -12.47 32.13 -0.64
N ARG A 183 -11.28 31.65 -0.31
CA ARG A 183 -10.20 32.52 0.24
C ARG A 183 -9.82 33.65 -0.74
N GLN A 184 -9.70 33.36 -2.04
CA GLN A 184 -9.37 34.37 -3.06
C GLN A 184 -10.46 35.44 -3.23
N LEU A 185 -11.70 35.17 -2.81
CA LEU A 185 -12.79 36.13 -2.89
C LEU A 185 -12.87 37.08 -1.68
N TYR A 186 -12.23 36.70 -0.56
CA TYR A 186 -12.26 37.44 0.71
C TYR A 186 -10.97 38.21 1.02
N ASP A 187 -9.89 37.93 0.26
CA ASP A 187 -8.64 38.69 0.26
C ASP A 187 -8.68 39.81 -0.78
#